data_4f8cc6c36a5ffb51831c2f301f11c83f
#
_entry.id   4f8cc6c36a5ffb51831c2f301f11c83f
#
_cell.length_a   1.000
_cell.length_b   1.000
_cell.length_c   1.000
_cell.angle_alpha   90.00
_cell.angle_beta   90.00
_cell.angle_gamma   90.00
#
_symmetry.space_group_name_H-M   'P 1'
#
loop_
_entity.id
_entity.type
_entity.pdbx_description
1 polymer ?
#
loop_
_entity_poly.entity_id
_entity_poly.type
_entity_poly.pdbx_seq_one_letter_code
_entity_poly.pdbx_strand_id
1 'polypeptide(L)'
;MDIGRKKVAELGLSDKITFQNEDCAHMSFADNTFDAVISAFALRNFQNLDECLKEMHRVLAADGHLSVVDLCTPVSFPMKQLFYLYKKGVMPMLGKLFSKDKTAYSYLPATMDAVPQAERMQSIIQQAGFHNVNFKRLPFGMCILYTAEK
;
A
#
# COMPACT_ATOMS: atom_id res chain seq x y z
N MET A 1 5.05 -7.47 15.58
CA MET A 1 5.61 -8.71 14.96
C MET A 1 5.21 -9.99 15.68
N ASP A 2 5.02 -10.01 16.99
CA ASP A 2 4.80 -11.25 17.77
C ASP A 2 3.55 -12.05 17.36
N ILE A 3 2.45 -11.36 17.06
CA ILE A 3 1.23 -12.00 16.54
C ILE A 3 1.47 -12.70 15.20
N GLY A 4 2.26 -12.05 14.31
CA GLY A 4 2.62 -12.65 13.03
C GLY A 4 3.48 -13.90 13.20
N ARG A 5 4.51 -13.83 14.05
CA ARG A 5 5.39 -14.97 14.37
C ARG A 5 4.60 -16.16 14.93
N LYS A 6 3.66 -15.89 15.85
CA LYS A 6 2.78 -16.92 16.41
C LYS A 6 1.93 -17.60 15.33
N LYS A 7 1.29 -16.82 14.45
CA LYS A 7 0.50 -17.39 13.34
C LYS A 7 1.34 -18.22 12.38
N VAL A 8 2.54 -17.77 12.04
CA VAL A 8 3.46 -18.50 11.17
C VAL A 8 3.88 -19.83 11.79
N ALA A 9 4.17 -19.84 13.09
CA ALA A 9 4.48 -21.07 13.83
C ALA A 9 3.29 -22.04 13.88
N GLU A 10 2.08 -21.54 14.16
CA GLU A 10 0.84 -22.35 14.18
C GLU A 10 0.52 -22.97 12.81
N LEU A 11 0.91 -22.32 11.72
CA LEU A 11 0.72 -22.80 10.35
C LEU A 11 1.89 -23.68 9.84
N GLY A 12 2.94 -23.90 10.63
CA GLY A 12 4.10 -24.68 10.23
C GLY A 12 4.93 -24.03 9.10
N LEU A 13 4.92 -22.68 9.03
CA LEU A 13 5.59 -21.91 7.97
C LEU A 13 6.87 -21.21 8.45
N SER A 14 7.40 -21.56 9.61
CA SER A 14 8.58 -20.91 10.21
C SER A 14 9.84 -21.02 9.34
N ASP A 15 9.96 -22.08 8.57
CA ASP A 15 11.10 -22.30 7.66
C ASP A 15 10.98 -21.46 6.36
N LYS A 16 9.80 -20.93 6.07
CA LYS A 16 9.50 -20.20 4.83
C LYS A 16 9.33 -18.70 5.03
N ILE A 17 9.01 -18.24 6.25
CA ILE A 17 8.67 -16.85 6.53
C ILE A 17 9.57 -16.31 7.64
N THR A 18 10.34 -15.29 7.29
CA THR A 18 11.20 -14.54 8.22
C THR A 18 10.63 -13.14 8.44
N PHE A 19 10.67 -12.67 9.69
CA PHE A 19 10.25 -11.33 10.06
C PHE A 19 11.45 -10.46 10.39
N GLN A 20 11.60 -9.35 9.67
CA GLN A 20 12.60 -8.33 9.93
C GLN A 20 11.93 -6.98 10.19
N ASN A 21 12.60 -6.12 10.96
CA ASN A 21 12.15 -4.75 11.20
C ASN A 21 13.07 -3.82 10.42
N GLU A 22 12.58 -3.30 9.29
CA GLU A 22 13.35 -2.51 8.35
C GLU A 22 12.69 -1.15 8.13
N ASP A 23 13.49 -0.15 7.80
CA ASP A 23 13.01 1.10 7.23
C ASP A 23 12.89 0.92 5.72
N CYS A 24 11.69 1.14 5.17
CA CYS A 24 11.43 0.97 3.74
C CYS A 24 12.28 1.91 2.87
N ALA A 25 12.71 3.05 3.40
CA ALA A 25 13.57 3.99 2.68
C ALA A 25 15.06 3.60 2.71
N HIS A 26 15.46 2.74 3.65
CA HIS A 26 16.86 2.31 3.86
C HIS A 26 16.90 0.86 4.35
N MET A 27 16.67 -0.08 3.44
CA MET A 27 16.65 -1.50 3.78
C MET A 27 18.08 -2.07 3.89
N SER A 28 18.30 -2.96 4.86
CA SER A 28 19.60 -3.62 5.07
C SER A 28 19.94 -4.70 4.06
N PHE A 29 19.05 -5.02 3.14
CA PHE A 29 19.24 -6.04 2.11
C PHE A 29 20.20 -5.58 1.01
N ALA A 30 20.94 -6.53 0.44
CA ALA A 30 21.77 -6.27 -0.73
C ALA A 30 20.93 -5.98 -1.99
N ASP A 31 21.57 -5.39 -2.99
CA ASP A 31 20.95 -5.20 -4.31
C ASP A 31 20.58 -6.54 -4.93
N ASN A 32 19.49 -6.56 -5.70
CA ASN A 32 19.06 -7.75 -6.46
C ASN A 32 18.83 -9.01 -5.59
N THR A 33 18.26 -8.83 -4.40
CA THR A 33 18.06 -9.93 -3.44
C THR A 33 16.74 -10.67 -3.66
N PHE A 34 15.68 -9.98 -4.11
CA PHE A 34 14.33 -10.53 -4.14
C PHE A 34 13.78 -10.66 -5.56
N ASP A 35 13.08 -11.76 -5.84
CA ASP A 35 12.36 -11.95 -7.11
C ASP A 35 11.07 -11.14 -7.16
N ALA A 36 10.48 -10.83 -6.00
CA ALA A 36 9.28 -10.02 -5.92
C ALA A 36 9.22 -9.17 -4.65
N VAL A 37 8.69 -7.96 -4.78
CA VAL A 37 8.30 -7.09 -3.66
C VAL A 37 6.81 -6.88 -3.68
N ILE A 38 6.14 -7.18 -2.56
CA ILE A 38 4.69 -7.03 -2.40
C ILE A 38 4.42 -6.07 -1.25
N SER A 39 3.55 -5.09 -1.49
CA SER A 39 3.11 -4.14 -0.47
C SER A 39 1.59 -4.03 -0.46
N ALA A 40 1.00 -4.10 0.74
CA ALA A 40 -0.44 -3.97 0.90
C ALA A 40 -0.78 -2.89 1.94
N PHE A 41 -1.52 -1.87 1.53
CA PHE A 41 -2.04 -0.79 2.36
C PHE A 41 -0.97 0.02 3.09
N ALA A 42 0.25 0.10 2.54
CA ALA A 42 1.39 0.77 3.15
C ALA A 42 1.77 2.09 2.49
N LEU A 43 1.53 2.28 1.18
CA LEU A 43 1.99 3.47 0.43
C LEU A 43 1.60 4.79 1.08
N ARG A 44 0.38 4.88 1.60
CA ARG A 44 -0.14 6.08 2.25
C ARG A 44 0.56 6.42 3.58
N ASN A 45 1.37 5.50 4.11
CA ASN A 45 2.08 5.67 5.38
C ASN A 45 3.57 5.95 5.17
N PHE A 46 4.08 5.92 3.93
CA PHE A 46 5.47 6.22 3.64
C PHE A 46 5.72 7.73 3.79
N GLN A 47 6.70 8.10 4.58
CA GLN A 47 7.12 9.51 4.75
C GLN A 47 7.78 10.04 3.48
N ASN A 48 8.60 9.22 2.83
CA ASN A 48 9.25 9.52 1.57
C ASN A 48 8.96 8.39 0.57
N LEU A 49 7.92 8.58 -0.22
CA LEU A 49 7.45 7.59 -1.19
C LEU A 49 8.51 7.29 -2.26
N ASP A 50 9.23 8.33 -2.73
CA ASP A 50 10.22 8.19 -3.79
C ASP A 50 11.43 7.37 -3.33
N GLU A 51 11.90 7.59 -2.11
CA GLU A 51 13.00 6.82 -1.52
C GLU A 51 12.59 5.36 -1.29
N CYS A 52 11.41 5.12 -0.74
CA CYS A 52 10.89 3.77 -0.55
C CYS A 52 10.78 3.01 -1.87
N LEU A 53 10.27 3.63 -2.93
CA LEU A 53 10.16 2.98 -4.24
C LEU A 53 11.53 2.71 -4.87
N LYS A 54 12.50 3.62 -4.73
CA LYS A 54 13.87 3.39 -5.19
C LYS A 54 14.55 2.25 -4.44
N GLU A 55 14.32 2.15 -3.13
CA GLU A 55 14.82 1.02 -2.33
C GLU A 55 14.16 -0.31 -2.73
N MET A 56 12.84 -0.32 -2.95
CA MET A 56 12.16 -1.50 -3.50
C MET A 56 12.73 -1.92 -4.85
N HIS A 57 13.04 -0.95 -5.73
CA HIS A 57 13.69 -1.22 -7.00
C HIS A 57 15.11 -1.75 -6.80
N ARG A 58 15.91 -1.19 -5.90
CA ARG A 58 17.29 -1.63 -5.64
C ARG A 58 17.35 -3.09 -5.20
N VAL A 59 16.49 -3.48 -4.25
CA VAL A 59 16.50 -4.83 -3.69
C VAL A 59 15.89 -5.91 -4.60
N LEU A 60 15.11 -5.53 -5.61
CA LEU A 60 14.57 -6.45 -6.61
C LEU A 60 15.67 -6.96 -7.55
N ALA A 61 15.60 -8.22 -7.94
CA ALA A 61 16.42 -8.80 -9.02
C ALA A 61 16.10 -8.17 -10.39
N ALA A 62 16.95 -8.38 -11.40
CA ALA A 62 16.80 -7.76 -12.73
C ALA A 62 15.45 -8.07 -13.41
N ASP A 63 14.90 -9.27 -13.18
CA ASP A 63 13.57 -9.68 -13.69
C ASP A 63 12.52 -9.67 -12.59
N GLY A 64 12.77 -8.94 -11.51
CA GLY A 64 11.92 -8.91 -10.33
C GLY A 64 10.64 -8.09 -10.53
N HIS A 65 9.58 -8.49 -9.84
CA HIS A 65 8.27 -7.89 -9.95
C HIS A 65 7.86 -7.09 -8.71
N LEU A 66 7.31 -5.91 -8.93
CA LEU A 66 6.64 -5.11 -7.90
C LEU A 66 5.14 -5.32 -7.98
N SER A 67 4.48 -5.58 -6.85
CA SER A 67 3.02 -5.62 -6.75
C SER A 67 2.56 -4.86 -5.51
N VAL A 68 1.82 -3.79 -5.72
CA VAL A 68 1.39 -2.90 -4.64
C VAL A 68 -0.11 -2.66 -4.70
N VAL A 69 -0.81 -2.96 -3.61
CA VAL A 69 -2.23 -2.65 -3.46
C VAL A 69 -2.43 -1.60 -2.36
N ASP A 70 -3.20 -0.59 -2.66
CA ASP A 70 -3.61 0.40 -1.64
C ASP A 70 -5.05 0.88 -1.85
N LEU A 71 -5.56 1.61 -0.87
CA LEU A 71 -6.88 2.21 -0.96
C LEU A 71 -6.87 3.37 -1.97
N CYS A 72 -7.97 3.51 -2.68
CA CYS A 72 -8.17 4.64 -3.57
C CYS A 72 -9.59 5.17 -3.50
N THR A 73 -9.79 6.38 -3.96
CA THR A 73 -11.11 7.00 -4.03
C THR A 73 -11.84 6.50 -5.28
N PRO A 74 -13.07 5.96 -5.13
CA PRO A 74 -13.89 5.55 -6.27
C PRO A 74 -14.18 6.73 -7.21
N VAL A 75 -14.05 6.50 -8.51
CA VAL A 75 -14.27 7.53 -9.54
C VAL A 75 -15.56 7.32 -10.34
N SER A 76 -16.09 6.09 -10.35
CA SER A 76 -17.27 5.71 -11.14
C SER A 76 -18.58 5.83 -10.35
N PHE A 77 -19.67 6.12 -11.07
CA PHE A 77 -21.04 6.03 -10.55
C PHE A 77 -21.44 4.54 -10.39
N PRO A 78 -22.19 4.15 -9.34
CA PRO A 78 -22.69 4.95 -8.21
C PRO A 78 -21.70 5.02 -7.02
N MET A 79 -20.57 4.28 -7.07
CA MET A 79 -19.67 4.13 -5.92
C MET A 79 -19.06 5.44 -5.46
N LYS A 80 -18.78 6.38 -6.37
CA LYS A 80 -18.28 7.72 -6.03
C LYS A 80 -19.24 8.46 -5.09
N GLN A 81 -20.54 8.44 -5.39
CA GLN A 81 -21.56 9.12 -4.60
C GLN A 81 -21.79 8.44 -3.25
N LEU A 82 -21.85 7.11 -3.24
CA LEU A 82 -21.97 6.31 -2.02
C LEU A 82 -20.76 6.53 -1.10
N PHE A 83 -19.56 6.55 -1.65
CA PHE A 83 -18.34 6.80 -0.88
C PHE A 83 -18.31 8.23 -0.31
N TYR A 84 -18.75 9.22 -1.09
CA TYR A 84 -18.85 10.60 -0.63
C TYR A 84 -19.84 10.75 0.53
N LEU A 85 -21.02 10.13 0.43
CA LEU A 85 -22.00 10.11 1.50
C LEU A 85 -21.49 9.39 2.75
N TYR A 86 -20.83 8.25 2.56
CA TYR A 86 -20.16 7.51 3.63
C TYR A 86 -19.10 8.37 4.34
N LYS A 87 -18.21 9.02 3.57
CA LYS A 87 -17.14 9.87 4.10
C LYS A 87 -17.66 11.07 4.89
N LYS A 88 -18.73 11.73 4.40
CA LYS A 88 -19.30 12.92 5.04
C LYS A 88 -20.30 12.64 6.15
N GLY A 89 -21.05 11.55 6.06
CA GLY A 89 -22.14 11.23 6.99
C GLY A 89 -21.79 10.11 7.95
N VAL A 90 -21.53 8.93 7.42
CA VAL A 90 -21.40 7.71 8.24
C VAL A 90 -20.13 7.70 9.07
N MET A 91 -18.98 8.03 8.47
CA MET A 91 -17.70 8.02 9.18
C MET A 91 -17.66 8.96 10.40
N PRO A 92 -18.06 10.24 10.31
CA PRO A 92 -18.08 11.11 11.47
C PRO A 92 -19.07 10.66 12.55
N MET A 93 -20.19 10.07 12.14
CA MET A 93 -21.21 9.55 13.08
C MET A 93 -20.69 8.33 13.84
N LEU A 94 -20.06 7.37 13.15
CA LEU A 94 -19.44 6.22 13.77
C LEU A 94 -18.26 6.62 14.68
N GLY A 95 -17.44 7.59 14.25
CA GLY A 95 -16.38 8.14 15.08
C GLY A 95 -16.87 8.75 16.39
N LYS A 96 -18.02 9.40 16.38
CA LYS A 96 -18.65 9.96 17.60
C LYS A 96 -19.27 8.89 18.50
N LEU A 97 -19.81 7.81 17.92
CA LEU A 97 -20.60 6.82 18.64
C LEU A 97 -19.77 5.67 19.22
N PHE A 98 -18.75 5.22 18.51
CA PHE A 98 -18.04 3.97 18.82
C PHE A 98 -16.55 4.14 19.16
N SER A 99 -15.94 5.29 18.90
CA SER A 99 -14.50 5.45 19.09
C SER A 99 -14.17 6.40 20.24
N LYS A 100 -13.37 5.89 21.19
CA LYS A 100 -12.63 6.72 22.16
C LYS A 100 -11.53 7.52 21.45
N ASP A 101 -11.10 7.09 20.26
CA ASP A 101 -10.07 7.73 19.45
C ASP A 101 -10.68 8.35 18.19
N LYS A 102 -10.96 9.67 18.25
CA LYS A 102 -11.50 10.45 17.14
C LYS A 102 -10.52 10.60 15.98
N THR A 103 -9.24 10.33 16.20
CA THR A 103 -8.15 10.56 15.24
C THR A 103 -8.15 9.50 14.15
N ALA A 104 -8.45 8.24 14.47
CA ALA A 104 -8.42 7.13 13.52
C ALA A 104 -9.43 7.29 12.36
N TYR A 105 -10.62 7.82 12.62
CA TYR A 105 -11.67 7.99 11.62
C TYR A 105 -11.48 9.21 10.71
N SER A 106 -10.71 10.20 11.14
CA SER A 106 -10.33 11.35 10.30
C SER A 106 -9.03 11.09 9.52
N TYR A 107 -8.14 10.26 10.06
CA TYR A 107 -6.85 9.92 9.46
C TYR A 107 -6.99 9.16 8.13
N LEU A 108 -7.85 8.14 8.07
CA LEU A 108 -7.99 7.30 6.88
C LEU A 108 -8.43 8.08 5.63
N PRO A 109 -9.51 8.89 5.65
CA PRO A 109 -9.88 9.70 4.50
C PRO A 109 -8.81 10.73 4.09
N ALA A 110 -8.15 11.34 5.07
CA ALA A 110 -7.10 12.33 4.80
C ALA A 110 -5.89 11.70 4.10
N THR A 111 -5.44 10.53 4.55
CA THR A 111 -4.32 9.81 3.92
C THR A 111 -4.66 9.27 2.54
N MET A 112 -5.90 8.83 2.31
CA MET A 112 -6.35 8.41 0.98
C MET A 112 -6.35 9.56 -0.04
N ASP A 113 -6.72 10.77 0.38
CA ASP A 113 -6.74 11.94 -0.50
C ASP A 113 -5.32 12.52 -0.73
N ALA A 114 -4.40 12.34 0.20
CA ALA A 114 -3.04 12.88 0.13
C ALA A 114 -2.11 12.07 -0.79
N VAL A 115 -2.33 10.77 -0.91
CA VAL A 115 -1.47 9.89 -1.73
C VAL A 115 -1.82 10.04 -3.22
N PRO A 116 -0.81 10.19 -4.10
CA PRO A 116 -1.01 10.12 -5.55
C PRO A 116 -1.69 8.81 -5.95
N GLN A 117 -2.65 8.88 -6.87
CA GLN A 117 -3.42 7.70 -7.31
C GLN A 117 -3.42 7.58 -8.83
N ALA A 118 -3.63 6.35 -9.31
CA ALA A 118 -3.74 6.01 -10.73
C ALA A 118 -2.53 6.51 -11.55
N GLU A 119 -2.71 7.30 -12.56
CA GLU A 119 -1.68 7.78 -13.49
C GLU A 119 -0.55 8.55 -12.78
N ARG A 120 -0.88 9.28 -11.71
CA ARG A 120 0.14 9.99 -10.92
C ARG A 120 1.08 9.02 -10.20
N MET A 121 0.51 8.00 -9.56
CA MET A 121 1.32 6.97 -8.89
C MET A 121 2.11 6.15 -9.91
N GLN A 122 1.51 5.80 -11.05
CA GLN A 122 2.19 5.14 -12.15
C GLN A 122 3.44 5.91 -12.59
N SER A 123 3.33 7.23 -12.77
CA SER A 123 4.47 8.07 -13.13
C SER A 123 5.56 8.08 -12.04
N ILE A 124 5.20 8.09 -10.78
CA ILE A 124 6.16 8.05 -9.66
C ILE A 124 6.90 6.71 -9.62
N ILE A 125 6.19 5.60 -9.82
CA ILE A 125 6.80 4.26 -9.90
C ILE A 125 7.77 4.19 -11.10
N GLN A 126 7.40 4.75 -12.26
CA GLN A 126 8.29 4.84 -13.42
C GLN A 126 9.55 5.67 -13.13
N GLN A 127 9.40 6.81 -12.44
CA GLN A 127 10.53 7.67 -12.07
C GLN A 127 11.48 7.00 -11.06
N ALA A 128 10.99 6.04 -10.28
CA ALA A 128 11.81 5.23 -9.39
C ALA A 128 12.66 4.16 -10.12
N GLY A 129 12.48 4.02 -11.45
CA GLY A 129 13.26 3.11 -12.32
C GLY A 129 12.48 1.90 -12.85
N PHE A 130 11.26 1.70 -12.43
CA PHE A 130 10.46 0.55 -12.85
C PHE A 130 9.95 0.68 -14.29
N HIS A 131 9.84 -0.48 -14.97
CA HIS A 131 9.31 -0.62 -16.31
C HIS A 131 7.94 -1.33 -16.30
N ASN A 132 7.25 -1.33 -17.42
CA ASN A 132 5.95 -2.00 -17.60
C ASN A 132 4.96 -1.71 -16.47
N VAL A 133 4.96 -0.46 -16.00
CA VAL A 133 4.12 -0.04 -14.87
C VAL A 133 2.67 0.03 -15.31
N ASN A 134 1.82 -0.79 -14.70
CA ASN A 134 0.40 -0.84 -14.94
C ASN A 134 -0.38 -0.63 -13.63
N PHE A 135 -1.63 -0.19 -13.75
CA PHE A 135 -2.53 -0.18 -12.61
C PHE A 135 -3.93 -0.67 -12.97
N LYS A 136 -4.60 -1.28 -12.00
CA LYS A 136 -5.97 -1.75 -12.12
C LYS A 136 -6.76 -1.39 -10.87
N ARG A 137 -7.90 -0.71 -11.04
CA ARG A 137 -8.86 -0.53 -9.95
C ARG A 137 -9.58 -1.84 -9.70
N LEU A 138 -9.61 -2.28 -8.45
CA LEU A 138 -10.30 -3.49 -8.04
C LEU A 138 -11.81 -3.25 -7.97
N PRO A 139 -12.64 -4.31 -7.85
CA PRO A 139 -14.09 -4.18 -7.76
C PRO A 139 -14.52 -3.13 -6.73
N PHE A 140 -15.58 -2.40 -7.03
CA PHE A 140 -16.09 -1.24 -6.28
C PHE A 140 -15.17 0.01 -6.30
N GLY A 141 -13.96 -0.06 -6.86
CA GLY A 141 -13.06 1.08 -7.02
C GLY A 141 -12.50 1.65 -5.72
N MET A 142 -12.54 0.90 -4.62
CA MET A 142 -11.99 1.31 -3.32
C MET A 142 -10.53 0.90 -3.13
N CYS A 143 -10.03 0.00 -3.96
CA CYS A 143 -8.62 -0.39 -3.98
C CYS A 143 -8.07 -0.29 -5.40
N ILE A 144 -6.77 -0.05 -5.48
CA ILE A 144 -6.01 -0.01 -6.72
C ILE A 144 -4.78 -0.90 -6.58
N LEU A 145 -4.54 -1.71 -7.59
CA LEU A 145 -3.36 -2.56 -7.69
C LEU A 145 -2.42 -1.95 -8.73
N TYR A 146 -1.18 -1.76 -8.36
CA TYR A 146 -0.08 -1.41 -9.25
C TYR A 146 0.82 -2.62 -9.44
N THR A 147 1.26 -2.86 -10.66
CA THR A 147 2.25 -3.89 -11.01
C THR A 147 3.33 -3.26 -11.86
N ALA A 148 4.57 -3.67 -11.65
CA ALA A 148 5.71 -3.17 -12.40
C ALA A 148 6.83 -4.22 -12.42
N GLU A 149 7.81 -4.02 -13.30
CA GLU A 149 9.00 -4.83 -13.48
C GLU A 149 10.23 -3.95 -13.25
N LYS A 150 11.31 -4.56 -12.73
CA LYS A 150 12.60 -3.88 -12.59
C LYS A 150 13.29 -3.72 -13.90
#